data_47c954e4025be5f53b2e580ed1be248f
#
_entry.id   47c954e4025be5f53b2e580ed1be248f
#
_cell.length_a   1.000
_cell.length_b   1.000
_cell.length_c   1.000
_cell.angle_alpha   90.00
_cell.angle_beta   90.00
_cell.angle_gamma   90.00
#
_symmetry.space_group_name_H-M   'P 1'
#
loop_
_entity.id
_entity.type
_entity.pdbx_description
1 polymer ?
#
loop_
_entity_poly.entity_id
_entity_poly.type
_entity_poly.pdbx_seq_one_letter_code
_entity_poly.pdbx_strand_id
1 'polypeptide(L)'
;DQLHKENKLVYGYLNIGSIEKFRPYYKNYEKLTLATYENWPDERWIDVTSNDWQAFVVKNLGKKYADKGIDGFFIDNTDVYYQYSREEIFQGLTSIMKGLRDYKLKIIINGGDPFVSRCIDDKIAKDLFDGINQECVFTSIDFDNKSYGIQARDETKRYKEYLSKVKKAGLEVYLLEYGAGPSIQEMIDEYCKQNDFKYYNAESLELK
;
A
#
# COMPACT_ATOMS: atom_id res chain seq x y z
N ASP A 1 -17.81 13.86 -4.49
CA ASP A 1 -19.17 14.08 -4.99
C ASP A 1 -19.32 13.96 -6.50
N GLN A 2 -18.40 14.52 -7.32
CA GLN A 2 -18.47 14.35 -8.78
C GLN A 2 -18.08 12.90 -9.18
N LEU A 3 -17.04 12.34 -8.59
CA LEU A 3 -16.60 10.97 -8.87
C LEU A 3 -17.67 9.93 -8.52
N HIS A 4 -18.39 10.12 -7.41
CA HIS A 4 -19.50 9.24 -7.04
C HIS A 4 -20.66 9.34 -8.03
N LYS A 5 -20.94 10.55 -8.58
CA LYS A 5 -21.95 10.71 -9.66
C LYS A 5 -21.58 9.95 -10.93
N GLU A 6 -20.28 9.72 -11.14
CA GLU A 6 -19.74 8.92 -12.24
C GLU A 6 -19.61 7.42 -11.88
N ASN A 7 -20.20 6.98 -10.76
CA ASN A 7 -20.09 5.60 -10.22
C ASN A 7 -18.64 5.15 -9.95
N LYS A 8 -17.75 6.08 -9.61
CA LYS A 8 -16.36 5.78 -9.22
C LYS A 8 -16.24 5.66 -7.72
N LEU A 9 -15.45 4.69 -7.25
CA LEU A 9 -15.05 4.57 -5.86
C LEU A 9 -13.86 5.50 -5.58
N VAL A 10 -13.88 6.14 -4.43
CA VAL A 10 -12.85 7.10 -4.02
C VAL A 10 -12.11 6.56 -2.81
N TYR A 11 -10.81 6.31 -2.97
CA TYR A 11 -9.95 5.87 -1.87
C TYR A 11 -9.08 7.03 -1.37
N GLY A 12 -9.00 7.18 -0.07
CA GLY A 12 -8.10 8.14 0.57
C GLY A 12 -6.72 7.54 0.79
N TYR A 13 -5.68 8.14 0.20
CA TYR A 13 -4.29 7.74 0.45
C TYR A 13 -3.89 8.08 1.88
N LEU A 14 -3.37 7.08 2.59
CA LEU A 14 -2.97 7.21 3.99
C LEU A 14 -1.65 6.48 4.23
N ASN A 15 -0.58 7.25 4.37
CA ASN A 15 0.73 6.74 4.74
C ASN A 15 0.77 6.48 6.25
N ILE A 16 1.04 5.25 6.67
CA ILE A 16 1.04 4.86 8.09
C ILE A 16 2.41 4.45 8.64
N GLY A 17 3.32 4.02 7.78
CA GLY A 17 4.64 3.52 8.18
C GLY A 17 5.78 4.50 7.96
N SER A 18 5.50 5.61 7.31
CA SER A 18 6.45 6.70 7.11
C SER A 18 5.77 8.06 7.22
N ILE A 19 6.55 9.12 7.17
CA ILE A 19 6.07 10.51 7.22
C ILE A 19 6.89 11.40 6.30
N GLU A 20 6.20 12.15 5.44
CA GLU A 20 6.81 13.08 4.51
C GLU A 20 7.04 14.46 5.18
N LYS A 21 8.21 15.05 4.96
CA LYS A 21 8.61 16.34 5.58
C LYS A 21 7.68 17.51 5.23
N PHE A 22 7.01 17.46 4.09
CA PHE A 22 6.09 18.52 3.65
C PHE A 22 4.72 18.46 4.34
N ARG A 23 4.42 17.39 5.06
CA ARG A 23 3.14 17.28 5.79
C ARG A 23 3.08 18.30 6.91
N PRO A 24 1.94 19.01 7.07
CA PRO A 24 1.83 20.07 8.07
C PRO A 24 2.00 19.58 9.52
N TYR A 25 1.82 18.28 9.74
CA TYR A 25 1.98 17.63 11.05
C TYR A 25 3.38 17.02 11.28
N TYR A 26 4.31 17.11 10.30
CA TYR A 26 5.64 16.50 10.40
C TYR A 26 6.36 16.88 11.69
N LYS A 27 6.41 18.18 12.02
CA LYS A 27 7.09 18.70 13.20
C LYS A 27 6.58 18.12 14.53
N ASN A 28 5.31 17.72 14.57
CA ASN A 28 4.73 17.14 15.77
C ASN A 28 5.23 15.71 16.03
N TYR A 29 5.60 15.00 14.97
CA TYR A 29 6.00 13.58 15.01
C TYR A 29 7.44 13.35 14.57
N GLU A 30 8.22 14.39 14.28
CA GLU A 30 9.61 14.29 13.83
C GLU A 30 10.48 13.46 14.79
N LYS A 31 10.21 13.52 16.10
CA LYS A 31 10.94 12.76 17.11
C LYS A 31 10.67 11.24 17.07
N LEU A 32 9.61 10.83 16.40
CA LEU A 32 9.26 9.42 16.19
C LEU A 32 9.86 8.86 14.90
N THR A 33 10.58 9.67 14.12
CA THR A 33 11.20 9.18 12.89
C THR A 33 12.39 8.29 13.19
N LEU A 34 12.54 7.21 12.41
CA LEU A 34 13.58 6.20 12.56
C LEU A 34 14.76 6.47 11.62
N ALA A 35 14.56 6.34 10.32
CA ALA A 35 15.58 6.54 9.30
C ALA A 35 15.00 7.24 8.06
N THR A 36 15.87 7.71 7.17
CA THR A 36 15.49 8.22 5.86
C THR A 36 14.94 7.06 5.01
N TYR A 37 13.87 7.33 4.28
CA TYR A 37 13.33 6.39 3.30
C TYR A 37 14.24 6.37 2.06
N GLU A 38 14.66 5.18 1.64
CA GLU A 38 15.47 5.02 0.43
C GLU A 38 14.68 5.50 -0.80
N ASN A 39 15.34 6.16 -1.75
CA ASN A 39 14.76 6.77 -2.95
C ASN A 39 13.78 7.94 -2.73
N TRP A 40 13.37 8.21 -1.49
CA TRP A 40 12.47 9.32 -1.15
C TRP A 40 13.07 10.20 -0.05
N PRO A 41 14.01 11.12 -0.37
CA PRO A 41 14.81 11.86 0.63
C PRO A 41 13.97 12.79 1.53
N ASP A 42 12.76 13.13 1.11
CA ASP A 42 11.81 13.93 1.90
C ASP A 42 10.89 13.10 2.79
N GLU A 43 11.12 11.80 2.85
CA GLU A 43 10.33 10.86 3.61
C GLU A 43 11.18 10.13 4.66
N ARG A 44 10.60 9.78 5.78
CA ARG A 44 11.25 9.04 6.86
C ARG A 44 10.34 7.95 7.39
N TRP A 45 10.92 6.78 7.62
CA TRP A 45 10.26 5.74 8.39
C TRP A 45 9.86 6.27 9.76
N ILE A 46 8.68 5.86 10.27
CA ILE A 46 8.17 6.31 11.55
C ILE A 46 7.95 5.14 12.51
N ASP A 47 8.13 5.40 13.80
CA ASP A 47 7.89 4.41 14.84
C ASP A 47 6.39 4.20 15.06
N VAL A 48 5.86 3.17 14.40
CA VAL A 48 4.45 2.78 14.50
C VAL A 48 4.08 2.15 15.83
N THR A 49 5.05 1.89 16.72
CA THR A 49 4.78 1.40 18.09
C THR A 49 4.26 2.51 18.99
N SER A 50 4.48 3.78 18.61
CA SER A 50 4.02 4.94 19.36
C SER A 50 2.49 5.03 19.39
N ASN A 51 1.92 5.03 20.58
CA ASN A 51 0.49 5.23 20.77
C ASN A 51 0.02 6.59 20.24
N ASP A 52 0.86 7.63 20.32
CA ASP A 52 0.54 8.96 19.81
C ASP A 52 0.41 8.95 18.28
N TRP A 53 1.32 8.26 17.59
CA TRP A 53 1.24 8.08 16.14
C TRP A 53 0.01 7.27 15.74
N GLN A 54 -0.22 6.12 16.38
CA GLN A 54 -1.38 5.28 16.14
C GLN A 54 -2.69 6.07 16.32
N ALA A 55 -2.80 6.80 17.44
CA ALA A 55 -3.98 7.62 17.71
C ALA A 55 -4.16 8.74 16.67
N PHE A 56 -3.08 9.39 16.25
CA PHE A 56 -3.13 10.42 15.21
C PHE A 56 -3.59 9.87 13.87
N VAL A 57 -3.01 8.76 13.42
CA VAL A 57 -3.40 8.13 12.15
C VAL A 57 -4.88 7.77 12.17
N VAL A 58 -5.34 7.10 13.22
CA VAL A 58 -6.72 6.61 13.30
C VAL A 58 -7.70 7.75 13.53
N LYS A 59 -7.51 8.53 14.62
CA LYS A 59 -8.51 9.48 15.11
C LYS A 59 -8.48 10.84 14.40
N ASN A 60 -7.36 11.20 13.79
CA ASN A 60 -7.24 12.47 13.08
C ASN A 60 -7.26 12.25 11.56
N LEU A 61 -6.32 11.49 11.01
CA LEU A 61 -6.24 11.30 9.56
C LEU A 61 -7.37 10.41 9.06
N GLY A 62 -7.57 9.24 9.67
CA GLY A 62 -8.65 8.31 9.31
C GLY A 62 -10.02 8.97 9.40
N LYS A 63 -10.30 9.64 10.55
CA LYS A 63 -11.55 10.40 10.72
C LYS A 63 -11.72 11.48 9.66
N LYS A 64 -10.68 12.28 9.39
CA LYS A 64 -10.72 13.35 8.38
C LYS A 64 -11.12 12.84 7.00
N TYR A 65 -10.61 11.67 6.60
CA TYR A 65 -10.96 11.07 5.32
C TYR A 65 -12.37 10.46 5.34
N ALA A 66 -12.73 9.73 6.40
CA ALA A 66 -14.08 9.18 6.56
C ALA A 66 -15.15 10.28 6.52
N ASP A 67 -14.93 11.40 7.20
CA ASP A 67 -15.84 12.56 7.20
C ASP A 67 -15.99 13.21 5.80
N LYS A 68 -15.06 12.97 4.88
CA LYS A 68 -15.17 13.43 3.48
C LYS A 68 -16.02 12.50 2.61
N GLY A 69 -16.46 11.35 3.14
CA GLY A 69 -17.28 10.40 2.42
C GLY A 69 -16.52 9.59 1.38
N ILE A 70 -15.28 9.21 1.67
CA ILE A 70 -14.53 8.25 0.84
C ILE A 70 -15.12 6.83 0.97
N ASP A 71 -14.84 5.96 0.00
CA ASP A 71 -15.30 4.57 0.00
C ASP A 71 -14.29 3.61 0.65
N GLY A 72 -13.05 4.03 0.76
CA GLY A 72 -12.01 3.21 1.35
C GLY A 72 -10.70 3.97 1.62
N PHE A 73 -9.81 3.30 2.34
CA PHE A 73 -8.43 3.73 2.56
C PHE A 73 -7.48 2.99 1.62
N PHE A 74 -6.56 3.72 1.03
CA PHE A 74 -5.40 3.18 0.33
C PHE A 74 -4.19 3.39 1.25
N ILE A 75 -3.77 2.31 1.90
CA ILE A 75 -2.77 2.33 2.96
C ILE A 75 -1.39 2.09 2.38
N ASP A 76 -0.45 2.95 2.70
CA ASP A 76 0.91 2.87 2.23
C ASP A 76 1.92 2.66 3.36
N ASN A 77 3.07 2.11 2.99
CA ASN A 77 4.25 1.94 3.85
C ASN A 77 4.08 1.00 5.06
N THR A 78 3.23 -0.04 4.93
CA THR A 78 3.34 -1.18 5.86
C THR A 78 4.71 -1.87 5.74
N ASP A 79 5.50 -1.49 4.75
CA ASP A 79 6.91 -1.89 4.52
C ASP A 79 7.85 -1.48 5.64
N VAL A 80 7.42 -0.61 6.55
CA VAL A 80 8.16 -0.38 7.80
C VAL A 80 8.39 -1.68 8.57
N TYR A 81 7.52 -2.69 8.40
CA TYR A 81 7.71 -4.03 8.95
C TYR A 81 8.81 -4.81 8.21
N TYR A 82 9.01 -4.59 6.93
CA TYR A 82 10.15 -5.15 6.20
C TYR A 82 11.47 -4.54 6.69
N GLN A 83 11.50 -3.23 6.88
CA GLN A 83 12.69 -2.51 7.37
C GLN A 83 13.04 -2.85 8.82
N TYR A 84 12.03 -3.04 9.66
CA TYR A 84 12.17 -3.31 11.10
C TYR A 84 11.32 -4.52 11.48
N SER A 85 11.79 -5.73 11.16
CA SER A 85 11.09 -7.01 11.37
C SER A 85 11.00 -7.39 12.86
N ARG A 86 10.33 -6.54 13.66
CA ARG A 86 10.13 -6.73 15.09
C ARG A 86 8.65 -6.92 15.40
N GLU A 87 8.36 -7.69 16.45
CA GLU A 87 6.99 -7.98 16.88
C GLU A 87 6.20 -6.70 17.18
N GLU A 88 6.84 -5.75 17.85
CA GLU A 88 6.21 -4.49 18.24
C GLU A 88 5.76 -3.65 17.02
N ILE A 89 6.55 -3.69 15.94
CA ILE A 89 6.19 -3.01 14.67
C ILE A 89 4.97 -3.70 14.05
N PHE A 90 4.94 -5.02 14.02
CA PHE A 90 3.77 -5.78 13.54
C PHE A 90 2.52 -5.47 14.35
N GLN A 91 2.64 -5.43 15.67
CA GLN A 91 1.54 -5.10 16.57
C GLN A 91 1.08 -3.65 16.39
N GLY A 92 2.00 -2.71 16.21
CA GLY A 92 1.70 -1.30 15.96
C GLY A 92 0.89 -1.11 14.67
N LEU A 93 1.34 -1.71 13.56
CA LEU A 93 0.59 -1.71 12.30
C LEU A 93 -0.79 -2.37 12.45
N THR A 94 -0.85 -3.52 13.10
CA THR A 94 -2.11 -4.23 13.36
C THR A 94 -3.09 -3.37 14.17
N SER A 95 -2.59 -2.63 15.16
CA SER A 95 -3.40 -1.71 15.96
C SER A 95 -3.97 -0.57 15.14
N ILE A 96 -3.16 0.04 14.26
CA ILE A 96 -3.61 1.08 13.32
C ILE A 96 -4.70 0.51 12.40
N MET A 97 -4.46 -0.66 11.79
CA MET A 97 -5.40 -1.27 10.86
C MET A 97 -6.74 -1.58 11.53
N LYS A 98 -6.73 -2.14 12.76
CA LYS A 98 -7.95 -2.35 13.55
C LYS A 98 -8.72 -1.06 13.79
N GLY A 99 -8.02 0.00 14.18
CA GLY A 99 -8.66 1.30 14.40
C GLY A 99 -9.26 1.91 13.13
N LEU A 100 -8.62 1.73 11.97
CA LEU A 100 -9.16 2.17 10.69
C LEU A 100 -10.37 1.33 10.26
N ARG A 101 -10.40 0.04 10.62
CA ARG A 101 -11.53 -0.86 10.34
C ARG A 101 -12.84 -0.43 11.02
N ASP A 102 -12.74 0.27 12.16
CA ASP A 102 -13.91 0.78 12.89
C ASP A 102 -14.73 1.79 12.06
N TYR A 103 -14.13 2.43 11.05
CA TYR A 103 -14.86 3.30 10.11
C TYR A 103 -15.72 2.53 9.11
N LYS A 104 -15.61 1.20 9.03
CA LYS A 104 -16.37 0.31 8.11
C LYS A 104 -16.18 0.66 6.63
N LEU A 105 -15.02 1.20 6.30
CA LEU A 105 -14.59 1.50 4.93
C LEU A 105 -13.69 0.39 4.42
N LYS A 106 -13.61 0.22 3.10
CA LYS A 106 -12.64 -0.71 2.49
C LYS A 106 -11.22 -0.30 2.83
N ILE A 107 -10.34 -1.28 2.97
CA ILE A 107 -8.91 -1.06 3.20
C ILE A 107 -8.11 -1.86 2.18
N ILE A 108 -7.34 -1.14 1.36
CA ILE A 108 -6.40 -1.72 0.40
C ILE A 108 -4.99 -1.33 0.85
N ILE A 109 -4.11 -2.29 0.98
CA ILE A 109 -2.69 -2.07 1.32
C ILE A 109 -1.87 -1.98 0.03
N ASN A 110 -1.05 -0.94 -0.09
CA ASN A 110 -0.05 -0.81 -1.16
C ASN A 110 1.27 -1.46 -0.71
N GLY A 111 1.80 -2.39 -1.49
CA GLY A 111 3.02 -3.13 -1.15
C GLY A 111 2.90 -3.96 0.13
N GLY A 112 3.94 -3.94 0.96
CA GLY A 112 3.94 -4.53 2.30
C GLY A 112 3.83 -6.06 2.35
N ASP A 113 4.36 -6.75 1.35
CA ASP A 113 4.23 -8.20 1.21
C ASP A 113 4.66 -9.01 2.45
N PRO A 114 5.67 -8.63 3.27
CA PRO A 114 5.99 -9.34 4.51
C PRO A 114 4.89 -9.17 5.57
N PHE A 115 4.34 -7.96 5.73
CA PHE A 115 3.26 -7.71 6.68
C PHE A 115 1.98 -8.45 6.27
N VAL A 116 1.58 -8.32 5.01
CA VAL A 116 0.41 -8.99 4.44
C VAL A 116 0.54 -10.52 4.54
N SER A 117 1.71 -11.06 4.19
CA SER A 117 1.97 -12.51 4.26
C SER A 117 1.83 -13.05 5.67
N ARG A 118 2.35 -12.32 6.66
CA ARG A 118 2.21 -12.68 8.06
C ARG A 118 0.76 -12.61 8.52
N CYS A 119 0.03 -11.57 8.17
CA CYS A 119 -1.41 -11.48 8.49
C CYS A 119 -2.21 -12.66 7.91
N ILE A 120 -1.86 -13.14 6.71
CA ILE A 120 -2.49 -14.32 6.11
C ILE A 120 -2.14 -15.59 6.89
N ASP A 121 -0.86 -15.78 7.23
CA ASP A 121 -0.39 -16.96 7.98
C ASP A 121 -1.01 -17.02 9.38
N ASP A 122 -1.14 -15.88 10.05
CA ASP A 122 -1.79 -15.73 11.35
C ASP A 122 -3.33 -15.75 11.25
N LYS A 123 -3.91 -15.83 10.03
CA LYS A 123 -5.36 -15.88 9.74
C LYS A 123 -6.15 -14.65 10.21
N ILE A 124 -5.50 -13.49 10.28
CA ILE A 124 -6.11 -12.22 10.70
C ILE A 124 -6.29 -11.23 9.54
N ALA A 125 -5.83 -11.55 8.34
CA ALA A 125 -5.81 -10.62 7.22
C ALA A 125 -7.18 -10.00 6.93
N LYS A 126 -8.25 -10.82 6.85
CA LYS A 126 -9.62 -10.35 6.55
C LYS A 126 -10.22 -9.47 7.64
N ASP A 127 -9.74 -9.57 8.85
CA ASP A 127 -10.18 -8.71 9.95
C ASP A 127 -9.55 -7.31 9.83
N LEU A 128 -8.45 -7.19 9.07
CA LEU A 128 -7.65 -5.97 8.99
C LEU A 128 -7.83 -5.22 7.67
N PHE A 129 -7.91 -5.93 6.53
CA PHE A 129 -7.99 -5.32 5.20
C PHE A 129 -8.74 -6.20 4.20
N ASP A 130 -9.16 -5.61 3.08
CA ASP A 130 -9.98 -6.25 2.06
C ASP A 130 -9.17 -6.70 0.85
N GLY A 131 -8.02 -6.08 0.61
CA GLY A 131 -7.19 -6.36 -0.55
C GLY A 131 -5.83 -5.69 -0.49
N ILE A 132 -5.07 -5.91 -1.55
CA ILE A 132 -3.74 -5.31 -1.74
C ILE A 132 -3.62 -4.70 -3.14
N ASN A 133 -2.75 -3.71 -3.27
CA ASN A 133 -2.16 -3.28 -4.52
C ASN A 133 -0.69 -3.68 -4.53
N GLN A 134 -0.23 -4.30 -5.62
CA GLN A 134 1.17 -4.64 -5.80
C GLN A 134 1.73 -3.87 -6.99
N GLU A 135 2.79 -3.13 -6.74
CA GLU A 135 3.50 -2.40 -7.78
C GLU A 135 4.55 -3.27 -8.45
N CYS A 136 4.80 -3.00 -9.73
CA CYS A 136 5.94 -3.52 -10.48
C CYS A 136 6.05 -5.06 -10.49
N VAL A 137 4.95 -5.75 -10.76
CA VAL A 137 4.96 -7.21 -10.93
C VAL A 137 5.63 -7.62 -12.25
N PHE A 138 5.39 -6.87 -13.31
CA PHE A 138 5.90 -7.10 -14.66
C PHE A 138 6.85 -6.00 -15.14
N THR A 139 6.74 -4.82 -14.57
CA THR A 139 7.59 -3.67 -14.86
C THR A 139 8.58 -3.41 -13.73
N SER A 140 9.58 -2.58 -13.98
CA SER A 140 10.54 -2.13 -12.98
C SER A 140 10.75 -0.63 -13.07
N ILE A 141 11.16 -0.01 -11.97
CA ILE A 141 11.49 1.40 -11.88
C ILE A 141 13.00 1.52 -11.65
N ASP A 142 13.66 2.29 -12.48
CA ASP A 142 15.02 2.75 -12.27
C ASP A 142 14.96 4.20 -11.75
N PHE A 143 15.09 4.36 -10.43
CA PHE A 143 15.02 5.66 -9.78
C PHE A 143 16.20 6.57 -10.14
N ASP A 144 17.39 6.01 -10.43
CA ASP A 144 18.58 6.78 -10.77
C ASP A 144 18.46 7.40 -12.15
N ASN A 145 17.97 6.62 -13.12
CA ASN A 145 17.80 7.05 -14.50
C ASN A 145 16.39 7.57 -14.81
N LYS A 146 15.47 7.54 -13.83
CA LYS A 146 14.06 7.93 -13.98
C LYS A 146 13.40 7.25 -15.18
N SER A 147 13.61 5.96 -15.31
CA SER A 147 13.12 5.15 -16.42
C SER A 147 12.39 3.90 -15.93
N TYR A 148 11.61 3.32 -16.84
CA TYR A 148 10.85 2.10 -16.58
C TYR A 148 11.36 0.98 -17.44
N GLY A 149 11.35 -0.23 -16.93
CA GLY A 149 11.84 -1.41 -17.60
C GLY A 149 10.97 -2.63 -17.39
N ILE A 150 11.50 -3.77 -17.76
CA ILE A 150 10.86 -5.08 -17.55
C ILE A 150 11.41 -5.63 -16.24
N GLN A 151 10.52 -6.15 -15.39
CA GLN A 151 10.89 -6.76 -14.12
C GLN A 151 11.74 -8.02 -14.32
N ALA A 152 12.68 -8.26 -13.42
CA ALA A 152 13.46 -9.48 -13.39
C ALA A 152 12.54 -10.71 -13.26
N ARG A 153 12.86 -11.78 -14.01
CA ARG A 153 12.01 -13.00 -14.06
C ARG A 153 11.77 -13.61 -12.69
N ASP A 154 12.79 -13.63 -11.84
CA ASP A 154 12.68 -14.21 -10.50
C ASP A 154 11.79 -13.35 -9.60
N GLU A 155 11.86 -12.02 -9.72
CA GLU A 155 10.98 -11.12 -8.99
C GLU A 155 9.53 -11.23 -9.48
N THR A 156 9.29 -11.24 -10.79
CA THR A 156 7.95 -11.49 -11.33
C THR A 156 7.38 -12.82 -10.82
N LYS A 157 8.21 -13.87 -10.76
CA LYS A 157 7.79 -15.18 -10.23
C LYS A 157 7.44 -15.09 -8.74
N ARG A 158 8.30 -14.44 -7.94
CA ARG A 158 8.07 -14.22 -6.51
C ARG A 158 6.77 -13.48 -6.26
N TYR A 159 6.53 -12.39 -6.98
CA TYR A 159 5.27 -11.65 -6.89
C TYR A 159 4.06 -12.48 -7.27
N LYS A 160 4.12 -13.27 -8.35
CA LYS A 160 3.01 -14.16 -8.76
C LYS A 160 2.68 -15.20 -7.70
N GLU A 161 3.69 -15.77 -7.04
CA GLU A 161 3.51 -16.70 -5.93
C GLU A 161 2.84 -16.02 -4.73
N TYR A 162 3.31 -14.83 -4.36
CA TYR A 162 2.70 -13.99 -3.32
C TYR A 162 1.25 -13.64 -3.64
N LEU A 163 0.96 -13.13 -4.85
CA LEU A 163 -0.40 -12.79 -5.27
C LEU A 163 -1.34 -13.99 -5.28
N SER A 164 -0.83 -15.18 -5.64
CA SER A 164 -1.58 -16.43 -5.51
C SER A 164 -1.94 -16.74 -4.05
N LYS A 165 -1.03 -16.50 -3.10
CA LYS A 165 -1.30 -16.63 -1.66
C LYS A 165 -2.38 -15.64 -1.20
N VAL A 166 -2.29 -14.39 -1.62
CA VAL A 166 -3.28 -13.34 -1.31
C VAL A 166 -4.67 -13.72 -1.83
N LYS A 167 -4.76 -14.14 -3.10
CA LYS A 167 -6.02 -14.59 -3.71
C LYS A 167 -6.63 -15.80 -2.98
N LYS A 168 -5.80 -16.78 -2.61
CA LYS A 168 -6.25 -17.96 -1.85
C LYS A 168 -6.78 -17.61 -0.46
N ALA A 169 -6.27 -16.53 0.14
CA ALA A 169 -6.79 -15.96 1.39
C ALA A 169 -8.14 -15.25 1.19
N GLY A 170 -8.61 -15.10 -0.05
CA GLY A 170 -9.88 -14.46 -0.41
C GLY A 170 -9.84 -12.93 -0.28
N LEU A 171 -8.69 -12.33 -0.55
CA LEU A 171 -8.46 -10.90 -0.62
C LEU A 171 -8.48 -10.40 -2.07
N GLU A 172 -8.89 -9.15 -2.26
CA GLU A 172 -8.84 -8.50 -3.57
C GLU A 172 -7.39 -8.19 -3.96
N VAL A 173 -7.09 -8.25 -5.25
CA VAL A 173 -5.76 -7.96 -5.78
C VAL A 173 -5.85 -6.93 -6.90
N TYR A 174 -5.05 -5.90 -6.75
CA TYR A 174 -4.82 -4.85 -7.73
C TYR A 174 -3.34 -4.81 -8.09
N LEU A 175 -3.01 -4.49 -9.34
CA LEU A 175 -1.65 -4.26 -9.78
C LEU A 175 -1.48 -2.82 -10.25
N LEU A 176 -0.32 -2.24 -9.95
CA LEU A 176 0.11 -0.97 -10.48
C LEU A 176 1.43 -1.17 -11.23
N GLU A 177 1.37 -0.97 -12.53
CA GLU A 177 2.52 -1.11 -13.41
C GLU A 177 2.91 0.25 -13.97
N TYR A 178 4.15 0.39 -14.40
CA TYR A 178 4.66 1.67 -14.91
C TYR A 178 5.32 1.51 -16.26
N GLY A 179 4.83 2.29 -17.25
CA GLY A 179 5.43 2.37 -18.58
C GLY A 179 5.45 1.05 -19.35
N ALA A 180 4.52 0.14 -19.06
CA ALA A 180 4.45 -1.11 -19.81
C ALA A 180 4.12 -0.87 -21.28
N GLY A 181 5.05 -1.27 -22.15
CA GLY A 181 4.82 -1.27 -23.60
C GLY A 181 3.86 -2.38 -24.04
N PRO A 182 3.42 -2.38 -25.31
CA PRO A 182 2.33 -3.24 -25.79
C PRO A 182 2.48 -4.74 -25.46
N SER A 183 3.69 -5.30 -25.63
CA SER A 183 3.93 -6.72 -25.36
C SER A 183 3.86 -7.08 -23.87
N ILE A 184 4.30 -6.18 -22.99
CA ILE A 184 4.20 -6.38 -21.54
C ILE A 184 2.76 -6.19 -21.08
N GLN A 185 2.07 -5.21 -21.63
CA GLN A 185 0.66 -4.98 -21.34
C GLN A 185 -0.22 -6.18 -21.71
N GLU A 186 0.04 -6.84 -22.83
CA GLU A 186 -0.66 -8.08 -23.22
C GLU A 186 -0.45 -9.18 -22.16
N MET A 187 0.79 -9.31 -21.64
CA MET A 187 1.07 -10.28 -20.56
C MET A 187 0.35 -9.93 -19.26
N ILE A 188 0.24 -8.64 -18.91
CA ILE A 188 -0.48 -8.16 -17.74
C ILE A 188 -1.97 -8.45 -17.90
N ASP A 189 -2.54 -8.11 -19.06
CA ASP A 189 -3.96 -8.34 -19.39
C ASP A 189 -4.33 -9.82 -19.23
N GLU A 190 -3.52 -10.71 -19.83
CA GLU A 190 -3.75 -12.15 -19.74
C GLU A 190 -3.67 -12.65 -18.30
N TYR A 191 -2.63 -12.25 -17.57
CA TYR A 191 -2.45 -12.65 -16.16
C TYR A 191 -3.58 -12.15 -15.27
N CYS A 192 -3.96 -10.90 -15.40
CA CYS A 192 -5.04 -10.29 -14.62
C CYS A 192 -6.38 -10.93 -14.94
N LYS A 193 -6.68 -11.18 -16.21
CA LYS A 193 -7.90 -11.88 -16.66
C LYS A 193 -7.99 -13.29 -16.11
N GLN A 194 -6.89 -14.07 -16.15
CA GLN A 194 -6.86 -15.44 -15.62
C GLN A 194 -7.05 -15.50 -14.10
N ASN A 195 -6.67 -14.45 -13.39
CA ASN A 195 -6.70 -14.41 -11.94
C ASN A 195 -7.85 -13.56 -11.37
N ASP A 196 -8.67 -12.92 -12.21
CA ASP A 196 -9.69 -11.95 -11.79
C ASP A 196 -9.08 -10.80 -10.98
N PHE A 197 -7.91 -10.30 -11.45
CA PHE A 197 -7.23 -9.13 -10.89
C PHE A 197 -7.56 -7.89 -11.73
N LYS A 198 -7.43 -6.73 -11.12
CA LYS A 198 -7.50 -5.45 -11.80
C LYS A 198 -6.12 -4.82 -11.82
N TYR A 199 -5.83 -4.03 -12.85
CA TYR A 199 -4.57 -3.32 -12.90
C TYR A 199 -4.72 -1.93 -13.50
N TYR A 200 -3.72 -1.12 -13.25
CA TYR A 200 -3.48 0.16 -13.92
C TYR A 200 -2.03 0.22 -14.40
N ASN A 201 -1.83 0.62 -15.69
CA ASN A 201 -0.52 0.89 -16.24
C ASN A 201 -0.34 2.40 -16.30
N ALA A 202 0.43 2.95 -15.38
CA ALA A 202 0.72 4.38 -15.32
C ALA A 202 1.87 4.76 -16.26
N GLU A 203 1.80 5.93 -16.88
CA GLU A 203 2.89 6.47 -17.70
C GLU A 203 4.06 6.98 -16.83
N SER A 204 3.78 7.32 -15.58
CA SER A 204 4.78 7.85 -14.66
C SER A 204 4.40 7.61 -13.20
N LEU A 205 5.37 7.84 -12.27
CA LEU A 205 5.13 7.82 -10.82
C LEU A 205 4.10 8.87 -10.34
N GLU A 206 3.77 9.85 -11.17
CA GLU A 206 2.71 10.82 -10.89
C GLU A 206 1.31 10.26 -11.20
N LEU A 207 1.22 9.01 -11.63
CA LEU A 207 -0.01 8.27 -11.96
C LEU A 207 -0.86 8.96 -13.05
N LYS A 208 -0.17 9.56 -14.02
CA LYS A 208 -0.79 10.14 -15.22
C LYS A 208 -0.81 9.13 -16.33
#